data_7cab48fc8dac690aae6f179e81ecdd50
#
_entry.id   7cab48fc8dac690aae6f179e81ecdd50
#
_cell.length_a   1.000
_cell.length_b   1.000
_cell.length_c   1.000
_cell.angle_alpha   90.00
_cell.angle_beta   90.00
_cell.angle_gamma   90.00
#
_symmetry.space_group_name_H-M   'P 1'
#
loop_
_entity.id
_entity.type
_entity.pdbx_description
1 polymer ?
#
loop_
_entity_poly.entity_id
_entity_poly.type
_entity_poly.pdbx_seq_one_letter_code
_entity_poly.pdbx_strand_id
1 'polypeptide(L)'
;MERKMKSMDGNNAAAHVSYAFSEVAAIYPITPSSPMADFVDQWSANGLKNIFGTKVKVVEMQSEAGAAGAVHGSLGAGALTTTYTASQGLLLMIPNMYKIAAEQLPAVFHVSARTVSTQALNIFGDHSDVMACRQTGFAMLCEGNVQEVMDMSPVAHLAALEGKVPFINFFDGFRTSHEIQKIAVWDYEDLKDMCDMDAVKEFRAHALNPEHPHMRGSHENGDIYFQHREACNKYYAALPTVVEKYMDKINAKLGTDYQLFNYYGAPDADRVIVAMGSICDVAEEVIDYLNAHGEKVGLVKVRLFRPFAPEKLVAAIPATAKRVAVLDRTKEPGAMGEPLYQDVVTALANAGKNDVQVIGGRYGLGSKDTPPASVFAVYEELKRDEMKRQFTIGIVDDVTNLSLPEDKNCPNTAAPGTIECKFWGLGGDGTVGANKNSIKIIGDHTDKYVQA
;
A
#
# COMPACT_ATOMS: atom_id res chain seq x y z
N MET A 1 9.40 14.21 19.38
CA MET A 1 8.01 14.52 19.81
C MET A 1 7.38 13.23 20.32
N GLU A 2 6.74 13.26 21.50
CA GLU A 2 6.08 12.07 22.05
C GLU A 2 4.63 12.03 21.52
N ARG A 3 4.36 11.11 20.62
CA ARG A 3 3.00 10.92 20.06
C ARG A 3 2.15 10.06 21.01
N LYS A 4 0.85 10.30 20.97
CA LYS A 4 -0.11 9.49 21.71
C LYS A 4 -0.15 8.07 21.13
N MET A 5 0.02 7.07 21.99
CA MET A 5 -0.13 5.67 21.61
C MET A 5 -1.62 5.25 21.67
N LYS A 6 -2.05 4.49 20.68
CA LYS A 6 -3.41 3.90 20.62
C LYS A 6 -3.37 2.51 19.96
N SER A 7 -4.24 1.63 20.45
CA SER A 7 -4.48 0.34 19.79
C SER A 7 -5.58 0.49 18.76
N MET A 8 -5.24 0.32 17.48
CA MET A 8 -6.19 0.45 16.37
C MET A 8 -5.79 -0.45 15.19
N ASP A 9 -6.71 -0.63 14.26
CA ASP A 9 -6.45 -1.36 13.01
C ASP A 9 -6.08 -0.43 11.84
N GLY A 10 -5.64 -1.02 10.73
CA GLY A 10 -5.21 -0.27 9.55
C GLY A 10 -6.31 0.58 8.92
N ASN A 11 -7.56 0.10 8.93
CA ASN A 11 -8.69 0.90 8.45
C ASN A 11 -8.89 2.17 9.30
N ASN A 12 -8.78 2.05 10.63
CA ASN A 12 -8.89 3.21 11.53
C ASN A 12 -7.74 4.18 11.31
N ALA A 13 -6.51 3.68 11.13
CA ALA A 13 -5.33 4.50 10.85
C ALA A 13 -5.48 5.29 9.54
N ALA A 14 -5.89 4.63 8.46
CA ALA A 14 -6.13 5.29 7.16
C ALA A 14 -7.28 6.31 7.23
N ALA A 15 -8.40 5.95 7.90
CA ALA A 15 -9.53 6.85 8.12
C ALA A 15 -9.12 8.10 8.90
N HIS A 16 -8.31 7.96 9.97
CA HIS A 16 -7.82 9.06 10.77
C HIS A 16 -7.05 10.09 9.93
N VAL A 17 -6.15 9.62 9.09
CA VAL A 17 -5.35 10.50 8.22
C VAL A 17 -6.19 11.10 7.10
N SER A 18 -6.97 10.28 6.40
CA SER A 18 -7.79 10.75 5.29
C SER A 18 -8.82 11.79 5.72
N TYR A 19 -9.39 11.64 6.92
CA TYR A 19 -10.29 12.64 7.50
C TYR A 19 -9.59 14.01 7.66
N ALA A 20 -8.34 14.01 8.11
CA ALA A 20 -7.58 15.24 8.29
C ALA A 20 -7.42 16.04 6.98
N PHE A 21 -7.18 15.36 5.86
CA PHE A 21 -6.86 15.98 4.57
C PHE A 21 -8.05 16.11 3.61
N SER A 22 -9.24 15.67 3.97
CA SER A 22 -10.39 15.64 3.07
C SER A 22 -11.50 16.60 3.52
N GLU A 23 -12.17 17.21 2.53
CA GLU A 23 -13.39 18.00 2.72
C GLU A 23 -14.64 17.20 2.36
N VAL A 24 -14.48 16.24 1.44
CA VAL A 24 -15.55 15.33 1.01
C VAL A 24 -15.04 13.89 1.02
N ALA A 25 -15.85 12.95 1.46
CA ALA A 25 -15.69 11.52 1.27
C ALA A 25 -16.90 10.99 0.48
N ALA A 26 -16.67 10.58 -0.76
CA ALA A 26 -17.71 9.94 -1.56
C ALA A 26 -17.53 8.42 -1.47
N ILE A 27 -18.52 7.71 -0.95
CA ILE A 27 -18.40 6.33 -0.51
C ILE A 27 -19.44 5.40 -1.15
N TYR A 28 -19.07 4.15 -1.30
CA TYR A 28 -19.96 3.01 -1.41
C TYR A 28 -19.28 1.84 -0.71
N PRO A 29 -19.76 1.44 0.49
CA PRO A 29 -19.03 0.51 1.35
C PRO A 29 -18.83 -0.87 0.71
N ILE A 30 -17.60 -1.39 0.81
CA ILE A 30 -17.23 -2.75 0.40
C ILE A 30 -16.21 -3.34 1.39
N THR A 31 -16.44 -4.59 1.81
CA THR A 31 -15.49 -5.33 2.66
C THR A 31 -14.17 -5.58 1.90
N PRO A 32 -12.98 -5.39 2.52
CA PRO A 32 -12.71 -5.03 3.92
C PRO A 32 -12.54 -3.53 4.18
N SER A 33 -12.83 -2.64 3.24
CA SER A 33 -12.62 -1.19 3.34
C SER A 33 -13.75 -0.45 4.08
N SER A 34 -14.93 -1.08 4.24
CA SER A 34 -16.13 -0.44 4.84
C SER A 34 -15.86 0.28 6.16
N PRO A 35 -15.07 -0.26 7.11
CA PRO A 35 -14.84 0.42 8.38
C PRO A 35 -14.20 1.81 8.24
N MET A 36 -13.43 2.09 7.19
CA MET A 36 -12.88 3.43 6.94
C MET A 36 -14.01 4.45 6.74
N ALA A 37 -15.00 4.10 5.92
CA ALA A 37 -16.18 4.92 5.67
C ALA A 37 -17.00 5.12 6.94
N ASP A 38 -17.23 4.04 7.71
CA ASP A 38 -17.98 4.07 8.96
C ASP A 38 -17.33 5.02 9.99
N PHE A 39 -16.01 4.97 10.17
CA PHE A 39 -15.29 5.89 11.05
C PHE A 39 -15.43 7.34 10.61
N VAL A 40 -15.25 7.61 9.33
CA VAL A 40 -15.33 8.98 8.78
C VAL A 40 -16.73 9.54 8.93
N ASP A 41 -17.77 8.76 8.67
CA ASP A 41 -19.16 9.17 8.86
C ASP A 41 -19.46 9.46 10.34
N GLN A 42 -19.06 8.56 11.23
CA GLN A 42 -19.23 8.74 12.68
C GLN A 42 -18.53 10.02 13.18
N TRP A 43 -17.29 10.26 12.76
CA TRP A 43 -16.54 11.46 13.18
C TRP A 43 -17.15 12.74 12.62
N SER A 44 -17.62 12.72 11.38
CA SER A 44 -18.34 13.82 10.76
C SER A 44 -19.64 14.15 11.51
N ALA A 45 -20.44 13.11 11.83
CA ALA A 45 -21.66 13.26 12.61
C ALA A 45 -21.40 13.86 14.02
N ASN A 46 -20.28 13.45 14.65
CA ASN A 46 -19.86 13.95 15.95
C ASN A 46 -19.20 15.34 15.89
N GLY A 47 -19.08 15.94 14.71
CA GLY A 47 -18.59 17.31 14.55
C GLY A 47 -17.07 17.47 14.53
N LEU A 48 -16.29 16.38 14.38
CA LEU A 48 -14.84 16.46 14.25
C LEU A 48 -14.49 17.37 13.07
N LYS A 49 -13.47 18.22 13.25
CA LYS A 49 -12.97 19.10 12.20
C LYS A 49 -11.68 18.55 11.61
N ASN A 50 -11.57 18.64 10.29
CA ASN A 50 -10.35 18.39 9.55
C ASN A 50 -9.32 19.51 9.74
N ILE A 51 -8.13 19.42 9.10
CA ILE A 51 -7.08 20.45 9.20
C ILE A 51 -7.46 21.79 8.60
N PHE A 52 -8.53 21.85 7.78
CA PHE A 52 -9.08 23.06 7.18
C PHE A 52 -10.15 23.73 8.07
N GLY A 53 -10.47 23.13 9.22
CA GLY A 53 -11.45 23.66 10.17
C GLY A 53 -12.91 23.35 9.82
N THR A 54 -13.16 22.46 8.86
CA THR A 54 -14.50 22.01 8.44
C THR A 54 -14.74 20.55 8.81
N LYS A 55 -16.01 20.13 8.84
CA LYS A 55 -16.36 18.70 8.90
C LYS A 55 -16.24 18.10 7.51
N VAL A 56 -15.84 16.84 7.42
CA VAL A 56 -15.89 16.09 6.17
C VAL A 56 -17.35 15.87 5.77
N LYS A 57 -17.71 16.20 4.54
CA LYS A 57 -19.01 15.86 3.98
C LYS A 57 -18.98 14.44 3.44
N VAL A 58 -19.68 13.53 4.10
CA VAL A 58 -19.82 12.15 3.64
C VAL A 58 -21.01 12.05 2.70
N VAL A 59 -20.81 11.42 1.53
CA VAL A 59 -21.85 11.19 0.51
C VAL A 59 -21.82 9.73 0.11
N GLU A 60 -22.86 8.99 0.49
CA GLU A 60 -23.05 7.61 0.07
C GLU A 60 -23.75 7.56 -1.29
N MET A 61 -23.17 6.79 -2.19
CA MET A 61 -23.63 6.64 -3.58
C MET A 61 -24.32 5.28 -3.77
N GLN A 62 -24.81 4.99 -4.97
CA GLN A 62 -25.46 3.71 -5.30
C GLN A 62 -24.49 2.66 -5.87
N SER A 63 -23.26 3.05 -6.18
CA SER A 63 -22.21 2.16 -6.66
C SER A 63 -20.84 2.83 -6.53
N GLU A 64 -19.80 2.04 -6.62
CA GLU A 64 -18.42 2.54 -6.62
C GLU A 64 -18.14 3.43 -7.84
N ALA A 65 -18.72 3.11 -9.00
CA ALA A 65 -18.63 3.97 -10.19
C ALA A 65 -19.27 5.34 -9.93
N GLY A 66 -20.41 5.38 -9.21
CA GLY A 66 -21.06 6.61 -8.76
C GLY A 66 -20.18 7.38 -7.76
N ALA A 67 -19.58 6.67 -6.79
CA ALA A 67 -18.65 7.27 -5.83
C ALA A 67 -17.45 7.91 -6.53
N ALA A 68 -16.83 7.22 -7.50
CA ALA A 68 -15.72 7.77 -8.29
C ALA A 68 -16.14 8.97 -9.13
N GLY A 69 -17.37 8.97 -9.68
CA GLY A 69 -17.94 10.11 -10.37
C GLY A 69 -18.13 11.31 -9.44
N ALA A 70 -18.61 11.08 -8.21
CA ALA A 70 -18.75 12.12 -7.19
C ALA A 70 -17.37 12.67 -6.75
N VAL A 71 -16.35 11.80 -6.58
CA VAL A 71 -14.97 12.22 -6.32
C VAL A 71 -14.47 13.14 -7.44
N HIS A 72 -14.63 12.72 -8.70
CA HIS A 72 -14.20 13.50 -9.86
C HIS A 72 -14.87 14.88 -9.90
N GLY A 73 -16.20 14.93 -9.76
CA GLY A 73 -16.95 16.17 -9.77
C GLY A 73 -16.61 17.10 -8.60
N SER A 74 -16.45 16.53 -7.40
CA SER A 74 -16.08 17.26 -6.19
C SER A 74 -14.69 17.91 -6.29
N LEU A 75 -13.70 17.15 -6.77
CA LEU A 75 -12.36 17.67 -7.06
C LEU A 75 -12.40 18.76 -8.13
N GLY A 76 -13.18 18.55 -9.21
CA GLY A 76 -13.40 19.57 -10.24
C GLY A 76 -14.00 20.86 -9.69
N ALA A 77 -14.81 20.77 -8.65
CA ALA A 77 -15.37 21.92 -7.92
C ALA A 77 -14.42 22.52 -6.86
N GLY A 78 -13.20 21.98 -6.69
CA GLY A 78 -12.17 22.54 -5.82
C GLY A 78 -12.22 22.05 -4.37
N ALA A 79 -12.93 20.94 -4.09
CA ALA A 79 -12.95 20.32 -2.77
C ALA A 79 -12.01 19.08 -2.75
N LEU A 80 -11.11 19.01 -1.77
CA LEU A 80 -10.25 17.86 -1.56
C LEU A 80 -11.07 16.65 -1.17
N THR A 81 -11.00 15.59 -1.96
CA THR A 81 -11.95 14.48 -1.89
C THR A 81 -11.23 13.13 -1.88
N THR A 82 -11.72 12.23 -1.04
CA THR A 82 -11.25 10.85 -0.90
C THR A 82 -12.38 9.83 -1.09
N THR A 83 -12.00 8.57 -1.25
CA THR A 83 -12.91 7.42 -1.23
C THR A 83 -12.21 6.19 -0.64
N TYR A 84 -13.01 5.21 -0.22
CA TYR A 84 -12.58 3.95 0.39
C TYR A 84 -13.19 2.80 -0.39
N THR A 85 -12.36 1.88 -0.87
CA THR A 85 -12.84 0.81 -1.74
C THR A 85 -11.93 -0.42 -1.72
N ALA A 86 -12.31 -1.46 -2.44
CA ALA A 86 -11.56 -2.68 -2.64
C ALA A 86 -12.11 -3.48 -3.84
N SER A 87 -11.35 -4.45 -4.35
CA SER A 87 -11.84 -5.51 -5.24
C SER A 87 -12.58 -4.99 -6.47
N GLN A 88 -13.74 -5.60 -6.79
CA GLN A 88 -14.60 -5.18 -7.90
C GLN A 88 -15.00 -3.70 -7.81
N GLY A 89 -15.16 -3.18 -6.59
CA GLY A 89 -15.48 -1.77 -6.37
C GLY A 89 -14.40 -0.85 -6.94
N LEU A 90 -13.13 -1.15 -6.66
CA LEU A 90 -12.01 -0.41 -7.26
C LEU A 90 -12.00 -0.53 -8.80
N LEU A 91 -12.26 -1.72 -9.33
CA LEU A 91 -12.31 -1.92 -10.78
C LEU A 91 -13.43 -1.12 -11.45
N LEU A 92 -14.59 -0.96 -10.79
CA LEU A 92 -15.68 -0.12 -11.28
C LEU A 92 -15.32 1.38 -11.31
N MET A 93 -14.31 1.79 -10.57
CA MET A 93 -13.82 3.18 -10.56
C MET A 93 -12.84 3.49 -11.70
N ILE A 94 -12.27 2.48 -12.38
CA ILE A 94 -11.20 2.63 -13.37
C ILE A 94 -11.51 3.72 -14.44
N PRO A 95 -12.69 3.79 -15.07
CA PRO A 95 -12.95 4.83 -16.06
C PRO A 95 -12.80 6.26 -15.51
N ASN A 96 -13.26 6.49 -14.28
CA ASN A 96 -13.09 7.79 -13.62
C ASN A 96 -11.64 8.02 -13.13
N MET A 97 -10.93 6.96 -12.75
CA MET A 97 -9.52 7.07 -12.38
C MET A 97 -8.67 7.61 -13.53
N TYR A 98 -8.86 7.09 -14.76
CA TYR A 98 -8.18 7.64 -15.94
C TYR A 98 -8.44 9.13 -16.13
N LYS A 99 -9.68 9.60 -15.90
CA LYS A 99 -10.03 11.02 -16.01
C LYS A 99 -9.39 11.85 -14.90
N ILE A 100 -9.51 11.42 -13.66
CA ILE A 100 -8.94 12.09 -12.49
C ILE A 100 -7.42 12.27 -12.67
N ALA A 101 -6.72 11.22 -13.12
CA ALA A 101 -5.29 11.24 -13.35
C ALA A 101 -4.91 12.18 -14.53
N ALA A 102 -5.64 12.09 -15.65
CA ALA A 102 -5.37 12.93 -16.83
C ALA A 102 -5.66 14.42 -16.58
N GLU A 103 -6.63 14.72 -15.72
CA GLU A 103 -6.97 16.07 -15.30
C GLU A 103 -6.10 16.59 -14.13
N GLN A 104 -5.14 15.77 -13.65
CA GLN A 104 -4.17 16.11 -12.60
C GLN A 104 -4.84 16.54 -11.28
N LEU A 105 -5.92 15.86 -10.92
CA LEU A 105 -6.68 16.13 -9.71
C LEU A 105 -6.10 15.33 -8.52
N PRO A 106 -5.87 15.96 -7.36
CA PRO A 106 -5.18 15.35 -6.23
C PRO A 106 -6.10 14.45 -5.38
N ALA A 107 -6.61 13.38 -5.97
CA ALA A 107 -7.41 12.38 -5.26
C ALA A 107 -6.51 11.43 -4.48
N VAL A 108 -6.98 10.93 -3.34
CA VAL A 108 -6.40 9.77 -2.67
C VAL A 108 -7.49 8.72 -2.46
N PHE A 109 -7.29 7.54 -3.04
CA PHE A 109 -8.15 6.38 -2.85
C PHE A 109 -7.49 5.46 -1.83
N HIS A 110 -8.10 5.24 -0.69
CA HIS A 110 -7.63 4.30 0.32
C HIS A 110 -8.20 2.92 0.04
N VAL A 111 -7.33 1.94 -0.12
CA VAL A 111 -7.70 0.60 -0.56
C VAL A 111 -7.18 -0.45 0.41
N SER A 112 -8.09 -1.16 1.08
CA SER A 112 -7.77 -2.41 1.77
C SER A 112 -7.78 -3.52 0.72
N ALA A 113 -6.62 -3.80 0.12
CA ALA A 113 -6.48 -4.61 -1.08
C ALA A 113 -7.10 -6.01 -0.92
N ARG A 114 -7.96 -6.39 -1.87
CA ARG A 114 -8.75 -7.61 -1.83
C ARG A 114 -8.77 -8.31 -3.18
N THR A 115 -8.87 -9.65 -3.15
CA THR A 115 -9.07 -10.47 -4.35
C THR A 115 -10.17 -9.91 -5.25
N VAL A 116 -9.96 -9.99 -6.56
CA VAL A 116 -11.02 -9.85 -7.55
C VAL A 116 -11.69 -11.20 -7.76
N SER A 117 -13.02 -11.23 -7.85
CA SER A 117 -13.77 -12.46 -8.12
C SER A 117 -13.37 -13.04 -9.48
N THR A 118 -12.93 -14.31 -9.48
CA THR A 118 -12.52 -15.06 -10.66
C THR A 118 -13.28 -16.38 -10.74
N GLN A 119 -12.65 -17.53 -10.49
CA GLN A 119 -13.32 -18.83 -10.45
C GLN A 119 -14.30 -18.96 -9.28
N ALA A 120 -14.11 -18.16 -8.23
CA ALA A 120 -14.99 -18.08 -7.07
C ALA A 120 -14.93 -16.68 -6.46
N LEU A 121 -15.95 -16.31 -5.70
CA LEU A 121 -15.91 -15.16 -4.81
C LEU A 121 -14.98 -15.47 -3.64
N ASN A 122 -14.03 -14.58 -3.38
CA ASN A 122 -13.21 -14.57 -2.17
C ASN A 122 -13.15 -13.13 -1.65
N ILE A 123 -13.40 -12.93 -0.36
CA ILE A 123 -13.42 -11.59 0.26
C ILE A 123 -12.08 -11.22 0.91
N PHE A 124 -11.13 -12.14 0.96
CA PHE A 124 -9.85 -11.94 1.63
C PHE A 124 -8.82 -11.24 0.76
N GLY A 125 -7.72 -10.82 1.39
CA GLY A 125 -6.75 -9.92 0.76
C GLY A 125 -5.83 -10.57 -0.25
N ASP A 126 -5.56 -9.86 -1.31
CA ASP A 126 -4.39 -9.91 -2.17
C ASP A 126 -4.32 -8.60 -2.98
N HIS A 127 -3.37 -8.47 -3.90
CA HIS A 127 -3.15 -7.25 -4.67
C HIS A 127 -3.78 -7.26 -6.07
N SER A 128 -4.65 -8.21 -6.40
CA SER A 128 -5.20 -8.32 -7.76
C SER A 128 -6.02 -7.10 -8.18
N ASP A 129 -6.71 -6.45 -7.24
CA ASP A 129 -7.49 -5.24 -7.50
C ASP A 129 -6.60 -4.03 -7.79
N VAL A 130 -5.62 -3.73 -6.95
CA VAL A 130 -4.71 -2.60 -7.14
C VAL A 130 -3.82 -2.79 -8.37
N MET A 131 -3.38 -4.02 -8.65
CA MET A 131 -2.58 -4.32 -9.84
C MET A 131 -3.37 -4.15 -11.14
N ALA A 132 -4.69 -4.39 -11.12
CA ALA A 132 -5.55 -4.08 -12.27
C ALA A 132 -5.62 -2.57 -12.56
N CYS A 133 -5.36 -1.73 -11.57
CA CYS A 133 -5.40 -0.26 -11.69
C CYS A 133 -4.04 0.38 -12.01
N ARG A 134 -2.94 -0.38 -12.06
CA ARG A 134 -1.55 0.13 -12.19
C ARG A 134 -1.29 1.01 -13.42
N GLN A 135 -2.15 0.94 -14.43
CA GLN A 135 -2.02 1.71 -15.68
C GLN A 135 -2.95 2.92 -15.76
N THR A 136 -3.75 3.21 -14.72
CA THR A 136 -4.73 4.31 -14.72
C THR A 136 -4.10 5.69 -14.63
N GLY A 137 -2.83 5.77 -14.22
CA GLY A 137 -2.13 7.02 -13.95
C GLY A 137 -2.19 7.45 -12.48
N PHE A 138 -2.83 6.66 -11.60
CA PHE A 138 -2.68 6.85 -10.16
C PHE A 138 -1.28 6.41 -9.70
N ALA A 139 -0.66 7.20 -8.86
CA ALA A 139 0.48 6.75 -8.08
C ALA A 139 0.03 5.67 -7.09
N MET A 140 0.92 4.75 -6.74
CA MET A 140 0.59 3.62 -5.89
C MET A 140 1.59 3.52 -4.74
N LEU A 141 1.10 3.79 -3.53
CA LEU A 141 1.86 3.73 -2.29
C LEU A 141 1.34 2.55 -1.45
N CYS A 142 2.27 1.66 -1.05
CA CYS A 142 1.96 0.43 -0.30
C CYS A 142 2.51 0.51 1.12
N GLU A 143 1.68 0.12 2.09
CA GLU A 143 2.05 0.02 3.49
C GLU A 143 2.04 -1.44 3.97
N GLY A 144 3.02 -1.81 4.80
CA GLY A 144 3.20 -3.18 5.30
C GLY A 144 2.41 -3.49 6.56
N ASN A 145 2.26 -2.52 7.47
CA ASN A 145 1.63 -2.70 8.77
C ASN A 145 0.84 -1.46 9.22
N VAL A 146 0.18 -1.54 10.37
CA VAL A 146 -0.72 -0.47 10.85
C VAL A 146 0.03 0.83 11.16
N GLN A 147 1.26 0.75 11.70
CA GLN A 147 2.07 1.96 11.93
C GLN A 147 2.46 2.62 10.61
N GLU A 148 2.83 1.84 9.60
CA GLU A 148 3.13 2.37 8.27
C GLU A 148 1.89 3.01 7.62
N VAL A 149 0.71 2.45 7.79
CA VAL A 149 -0.54 3.07 7.32
C VAL A 149 -0.72 4.46 7.96
N MET A 150 -0.51 4.57 9.28
CA MET A 150 -0.59 5.85 9.98
C MET A 150 0.45 6.85 9.49
N ASP A 151 1.67 6.41 9.22
CA ASP A 151 2.80 7.28 8.89
C ASP A 151 2.90 7.62 7.39
N MET A 152 2.49 6.70 6.50
CA MET A 152 2.61 6.88 5.05
C MET A 152 1.35 7.44 4.37
N SER A 153 0.16 7.22 4.92
CA SER A 153 -1.05 7.83 4.37
C SER A 153 -0.96 9.37 4.24
N PRO A 154 -0.31 10.14 5.18
CA PRO A 154 -0.08 11.56 4.97
C PRO A 154 0.77 11.85 3.74
N VAL A 155 1.79 11.00 3.43
CA VAL A 155 2.63 11.17 2.24
C VAL A 155 1.78 11.12 0.97
N ALA A 156 0.82 10.19 0.89
CA ALA A 156 -0.07 10.10 -0.27
C ALA A 156 -0.88 11.38 -0.49
N HIS A 157 -1.48 11.95 0.56
CA HIS A 157 -2.25 13.18 0.47
C HIS A 157 -1.40 14.40 0.12
N LEU A 158 -0.25 14.56 0.80
CA LEU A 158 0.64 15.71 0.60
C LEU A 158 1.31 15.65 -0.79
N ALA A 159 1.74 14.46 -1.22
CA ALA A 159 2.36 14.28 -2.53
C ALA A 159 1.34 14.37 -3.67
N ALA A 160 0.10 13.92 -3.47
CA ALA A 160 -0.96 14.09 -4.47
C ALA A 160 -1.23 15.57 -4.74
N LEU A 161 -1.29 16.37 -3.68
CA LEU A 161 -1.57 17.80 -3.77
C LEU A 161 -0.43 18.57 -4.47
N GLU A 162 0.82 18.38 -4.04
CA GLU A 162 1.98 19.07 -4.62
C GLU A 162 2.34 18.53 -6.01
N GLY A 163 2.33 17.21 -6.16
CA GLY A 163 2.71 16.52 -7.40
C GLY A 163 1.63 16.55 -8.48
N LYS A 164 0.40 16.93 -8.14
CA LYS A 164 -0.77 16.95 -9.06
C LYS A 164 -1.02 15.57 -9.72
N VAL A 165 -0.78 14.52 -8.97
CA VAL A 165 -1.01 13.12 -9.38
C VAL A 165 -1.84 12.45 -8.29
N PRO A 166 -2.96 11.80 -8.63
CA PRO A 166 -3.77 11.08 -7.64
C PRO A 166 -3.07 9.81 -7.15
N PHE A 167 -3.44 9.35 -5.95
CA PHE A 167 -2.84 8.18 -5.34
C PHE A 167 -3.87 7.08 -5.05
N ILE A 168 -3.46 5.83 -5.27
CA ILE A 168 -3.94 4.67 -4.54
C ILE A 168 -2.99 4.50 -3.34
N ASN A 169 -3.51 4.70 -2.14
CA ASN A 169 -2.86 4.40 -0.88
C ASN A 169 -3.42 3.06 -0.40
N PHE A 170 -2.61 2.00 -0.41
CA PHE A 170 -3.13 0.66 -0.20
C PHE A 170 -2.29 -0.17 0.77
N PHE A 171 -2.97 -1.04 1.45
CA PHE A 171 -2.43 -2.02 2.39
C PHE A 171 -3.22 -3.32 2.30
N ASP A 172 -2.67 -4.38 2.86
CA ASP A 172 -3.28 -5.70 2.75
C ASP A 172 -4.63 -5.79 3.47
N GLY A 173 -5.65 -6.20 2.71
CA GLY A 173 -6.96 -6.51 3.26
C GLY A 173 -6.88 -7.64 4.29
N PHE A 174 -7.59 -7.49 5.40
CA PHE A 174 -7.59 -8.31 6.61
C PHE A 174 -6.25 -8.35 7.36
N ARG A 175 -5.14 -8.64 6.71
CA ARG A 175 -3.80 -8.73 7.35
C ARG A 175 -3.34 -7.42 7.97
N THR A 176 -3.57 -6.30 7.31
CA THR A 176 -3.27 -4.97 7.85
C THR A 176 -4.54 -4.22 8.19
N SER A 177 -5.56 -4.30 7.34
CA SER A 177 -6.80 -3.51 7.50
C SER A 177 -7.56 -3.82 8.78
N HIS A 178 -7.52 -5.06 9.28
CA HIS A 178 -8.21 -5.52 10.49
C HIS A 178 -7.29 -5.98 11.60
N GLU A 179 -5.99 -5.96 11.38
CA GLU A 179 -5.00 -6.25 12.41
C GLU A 179 -4.92 -5.10 13.40
N ILE A 180 -5.01 -5.41 14.69
CA ILE A 180 -4.88 -4.42 15.75
C ILE A 180 -3.42 -4.36 16.18
N GLN A 181 -2.82 -3.17 16.10
CA GLN A 181 -1.51 -2.87 16.65
C GLN A 181 -1.59 -1.67 17.58
N LYS A 182 -0.72 -1.62 18.58
CA LYS A 182 -0.50 -0.42 19.38
C LYS A 182 0.48 0.48 18.64
N ILE A 183 -0.02 1.60 18.13
CA ILE A 183 0.72 2.51 17.27
C ILE A 183 0.76 3.94 17.81
N ALA A 184 1.74 4.70 17.35
CA ALA A 184 1.82 6.14 17.58
C ALA A 184 0.97 6.90 16.55
N VAL A 185 0.08 7.76 17.01
CA VAL A 185 -0.94 8.44 16.19
C VAL A 185 -0.57 9.89 15.96
N TRP A 186 -0.81 10.42 14.74
CA TRP A 186 -0.66 11.84 14.44
C TRP A 186 -1.73 12.69 15.10
N ASP A 187 -1.33 13.84 15.64
CA ASP A 187 -2.24 14.92 15.93
C ASP A 187 -2.49 15.76 14.65
N TYR A 188 -3.69 16.32 14.53
CA TYR A 188 -4.07 17.07 13.33
C TYR A 188 -3.28 18.36 13.13
N GLU A 189 -2.74 18.95 14.21
CA GLU A 189 -1.85 20.11 14.10
C GLU A 189 -0.52 19.75 13.41
N ASP A 190 0.05 18.56 13.71
CA ASP A 190 1.24 18.09 13.03
C ASP A 190 1.01 17.81 11.54
N LEU A 191 -0.15 17.22 11.20
CA LEU A 191 -0.53 16.99 9.81
C LEU A 191 -0.74 18.31 9.06
N LYS A 192 -1.33 19.31 9.71
CA LYS A 192 -1.52 20.65 9.16
C LYS A 192 -0.19 21.36 8.91
N ASP A 193 0.77 21.27 9.82
CA ASP A 193 2.11 21.86 9.69
C ASP A 193 2.88 21.31 8.50
N MET A 194 2.63 20.06 8.12
CA MET A 194 3.25 19.44 6.96
C MET A 194 2.59 19.82 5.64
N CYS A 195 1.32 20.29 5.68
CA CYS A 195 0.51 20.59 4.50
C CYS A 195 0.97 21.87 3.82
N ASP A 196 1.24 21.80 2.52
CA ASP A 196 1.49 22.97 1.69
C ASP A 196 0.17 23.69 1.39
N MET A 197 -0.11 24.74 2.17
CA MET A 197 -1.33 25.54 2.03
C MET A 197 -1.38 26.38 0.76
N ASP A 198 -0.23 26.64 0.12
CA ASP A 198 -0.20 27.35 -1.17
C ASP A 198 -0.58 26.38 -2.30
N ALA A 199 -0.16 25.12 -2.23
CA ALA A 199 -0.67 24.07 -3.13
C ALA A 199 -2.19 23.87 -2.98
N VAL A 200 -2.74 23.95 -1.76
CA VAL A 200 -4.21 23.93 -1.54
C VAL A 200 -4.90 25.11 -2.22
N LYS A 201 -4.34 26.31 -2.08
CA LYS A 201 -4.88 27.54 -2.74
C LYS A 201 -4.81 27.41 -4.26
N GLU A 202 -3.69 26.92 -4.79
CA GLU A 202 -3.51 26.68 -6.22
C GLU A 202 -4.54 25.69 -6.74
N PHE A 203 -4.72 24.53 -6.07
CA PHE A 203 -5.74 23.56 -6.42
C PHE A 203 -7.14 24.19 -6.48
N ARG A 204 -7.53 24.94 -5.45
CA ARG A 204 -8.84 25.61 -5.40
C ARG A 204 -9.00 26.70 -6.46
N ALA A 205 -7.92 27.41 -6.81
CA ALA A 205 -7.93 28.42 -7.88
C ALA A 205 -8.21 27.81 -9.27
N HIS A 206 -7.90 26.51 -9.45
CA HIS A 206 -8.19 25.76 -10.67
C HIS A 206 -9.59 25.09 -10.67
N ALA A 207 -10.41 25.36 -9.68
CA ALA A 207 -11.79 24.87 -9.65
C ALA A 207 -12.60 25.42 -10.83
N LEU A 208 -13.59 24.66 -11.29
CA LEU A 208 -14.53 25.11 -12.31
C LEU A 208 -15.27 26.34 -11.81
N ASN A 209 -15.04 27.47 -12.46
CA ASN A 209 -15.58 28.78 -12.09
C ASN A 209 -15.98 29.55 -13.34
N PRO A 210 -17.25 30.01 -13.47
CA PRO A 210 -17.70 30.75 -14.64
C PRO A 210 -16.99 32.09 -14.81
N GLU A 211 -16.44 32.69 -13.73
CA GLU A 211 -15.67 33.94 -13.83
C GLU A 211 -14.24 33.75 -14.35
N HIS A 212 -13.71 32.51 -14.22
CA HIS A 212 -12.40 32.10 -14.73
C HIS A 212 -12.54 30.76 -15.45
N PRO A 213 -13.21 30.73 -16.61
CA PRO A 213 -13.55 29.48 -17.27
C PRO A 213 -12.31 28.81 -17.86
N HIS A 214 -12.20 27.50 -17.64
CA HIS A 214 -11.28 26.64 -18.35
C HIS A 214 -11.95 25.31 -18.68
N MET A 215 -11.42 24.64 -19.69
CA MET A 215 -12.03 23.41 -20.23
C MET A 215 -11.31 22.18 -19.65
N ARG A 216 -12.09 21.19 -19.26
CA ARG A 216 -11.62 19.85 -18.84
C ARG A 216 -12.41 18.77 -19.55
N GLY A 217 -11.76 17.65 -19.84
CA GLY A 217 -12.42 16.46 -20.36
C GLY A 217 -13.14 16.67 -21.69
N SER A 218 -12.63 17.54 -22.55
CA SER A 218 -13.18 17.79 -23.88
C SER A 218 -12.89 16.62 -24.83
N HIS A 219 -13.42 16.71 -26.06
CA HIS A 219 -13.09 15.79 -27.16
C HIS A 219 -11.81 16.28 -27.86
N GLU A 220 -10.89 15.36 -28.13
CA GLU A 220 -9.67 15.60 -28.87
C GLU A 220 -9.55 14.62 -30.04
N ASN A 221 -9.10 15.09 -31.19
CA ASN A 221 -8.82 14.28 -32.35
C ASN A 221 -7.37 13.75 -32.34
N GLY A 222 -7.05 12.89 -33.30
CA GLY A 222 -5.75 12.25 -33.39
C GLY A 222 -4.56 13.22 -33.65
N ASP A 223 -4.85 14.45 -34.03
CA ASP A 223 -3.84 15.51 -34.26
C ASP A 223 -3.21 16.04 -32.98
N ILE A 224 -3.92 16.01 -31.82
CA ILE A 224 -3.44 16.56 -30.54
C ILE A 224 -3.46 15.58 -29.38
N TYR A 225 -4.26 14.52 -29.42
CA TYR A 225 -4.46 13.61 -28.28
C TYR A 225 -3.17 12.97 -27.78
N PHE A 226 -2.28 12.53 -28.69
CA PHE A 226 -1.01 11.90 -28.29
C PHE A 226 -0.09 12.89 -27.57
N GLN A 227 0.05 14.09 -28.10
CA GLN A 227 0.86 15.13 -27.48
C GLN A 227 0.35 15.50 -26.08
N HIS A 228 -0.96 15.58 -25.88
CA HIS A 228 -1.54 15.81 -24.56
C HIS A 228 -1.29 14.64 -23.60
N ARG A 229 -1.34 13.39 -24.08
CA ARG A 229 -0.97 12.24 -23.26
C ARG A 229 0.49 12.28 -22.81
N GLU A 230 1.41 12.74 -23.65
CA GLU A 230 2.83 12.90 -23.32
C GLU A 230 3.09 14.10 -22.39
N ALA A 231 2.27 15.13 -22.43
CA ALA A 231 2.45 16.32 -21.62
C ALA A 231 2.42 16.07 -20.10
N CYS A 232 1.81 14.97 -19.65
CA CYS A 232 1.79 14.57 -18.23
C CYS A 232 3.12 13.98 -17.74
N ASN A 233 4.04 13.57 -18.62
CA ASN A 233 5.28 12.87 -18.25
C ASN A 233 6.12 13.63 -17.22
N LYS A 234 6.16 14.97 -17.30
CA LYS A 234 6.89 15.82 -16.35
C LYS A 234 6.42 15.64 -14.89
N TYR A 235 5.13 15.42 -14.66
CA TYR A 235 4.58 15.24 -13.32
C TYR A 235 4.98 13.87 -12.76
N TYR A 236 4.90 12.81 -13.58
CA TYR A 236 5.32 11.47 -13.17
C TYR A 236 6.83 11.36 -12.95
N ALA A 237 7.63 12.07 -13.76
CA ALA A 237 9.08 12.12 -13.56
C ALA A 237 9.48 12.86 -12.26
N ALA A 238 8.75 13.89 -11.86
CA ALA A 238 9.01 14.65 -10.65
C ALA A 238 8.48 13.97 -9.37
N LEU A 239 7.43 13.15 -9.49
CA LEU A 239 6.68 12.63 -8.35
C LEU A 239 7.52 11.83 -7.35
N PRO A 240 8.46 10.95 -7.75
CA PRO A 240 9.30 10.23 -6.78
C PRO A 240 10.03 11.17 -5.82
N THR A 241 10.58 12.27 -6.32
CA THR A 241 11.26 13.28 -5.49
C THR A 241 10.29 14.01 -4.55
N VAL A 242 9.05 14.26 -5.00
CA VAL A 242 8.01 14.85 -4.14
C VAL A 242 7.63 13.87 -3.01
N VAL A 243 7.50 12.59 -3.33
CA VAL A 243 7.22 11.54 -2.33
C VAL A 243 8.38 11.45 -1.31
N GLU A 244 9.63 11.39 -1.76
CA GLU A 244 10.82 11.42 -0.89
C GLU A 244 10.81 12.65 0.03
N LYS A 245 10.54 13.83 -0.48
CA LYS A 245 10.44 15.07 0.32
C LYS A 245 9.47 14.91 1.49
N TYR A 246 8.32 14.29 1.29
CA TYR A 246 7.34 14.09 2.36
C TYR A 246 7.70 12.92 3.27
N MET A 247 8.31 11.86 2.77
CA MET A 247 8.91 10.83 3.60
C MET A 247 9.99 11.42 4.52
N ASP A 248 10.87 12.29 4.01
CA ASP A 248 11.90 12.97 4.78
C ASP A 248 11.32 13.87 5.87
N LYS A 249 10.22 14.58 5.61
CA LYS A 249 9.52 15.37 6.64
C LYS A 249 8.99 14.48 7.78
N ILE A 250 8.45 13.31 7.44
CA ILE A 250 7.98 12.33 8.42
C ILE A 250 9.16 11.74 9.18
N ASN A 251 10.21 11.32 8.49
CA ASN A 251 11.42 10.79 9.09
C ASN A 251 12.03 11.76 10.10
N ALA A 252 12.11 13.05 9.74
CA ALA A 252 12.63 14.09 10.62
C ALA A 252 11.78 14.29 11.90
N LYS A 253 10.44 14.13 11.80
CA LYS A 253 9.55 14.23 12.95
C LYS A 253 9.55 12.98 13.84
N LEU A 254 9.73 11.80 13.25
CA LEU A 254 9.55 10.50 13.92
C LEU A 254 10.87 9.79 14.28
N GLY A 255 11.97 10.13 13.62
CA GLY A 255 13.23 9.39 13.71
C GLY A 255 13.17 8.06 12.97
N THR A 256 12.34 7.96 11.93
CA THR A 256 12.23 6.83 11.00
C THR A 256 13.15 6.99 9.80
N ASP A 257 13.16 6.02 8.89
CA ASP A 257 13.99 6.01 7.68
C ASP A 257 13.19 5.62 6.42
N TYR A 258 11.91 5.99 6.34
CA TYR A 258 11.07 5.69 5.19
C TYR A 258 11.67 6.20 3.89
N GLN A 259 11.74 5.32 2.88
CA GLN A 259 12.23 5.59 1.53
C GLN A 259 11.30 4.94 0.51
N LEU A 260 11.43 5.28 -0.78
CA LEU A 260 10.66 4.66 -1.86
C LEU A 260 10.87 3.14 -1.89
N PHE A 261 12.11 2.73 -1.63
CA PHE A 261 12.56 1.34 -1.49
C PHE A 261 13.47 1.26 -0.27
N ASN A 262 13.04 0.60 0.80
CA ASN A 262 13.87 0.38 1.98
C ASN A 262 14.60 -0.95 1.89
N TYR A 263 15.90 -0.92 2.10
CA TYR A 263 16.68 -2.13 2.26
C TYR A 263 16.75 -2.55 3.74
N TYR A 264 16.62 -3.85 3.98
CA TYR A 264 16.78 -4.46 5.31
C TYR A 264 17.63 -5.73 5.20
N GLY A 265 18.61 -5.92 6.08
CA GLY A 265 19.43 -7.14 6.16
C GLY A 265 20.94 -6.88 6.10
N ALA A 266 21.70 -7.91 5.71
CA ALA A 266 23.15 -7.82 5.60
C ALA A 266 23.60 -6.81 4.54
N PRO A 267 24.54 -5.88 4.84
CA PRO A 267 24.95 -4.87 3.85
C PRO A 267 25.68 -5.47 2.65
N ASP A 268 26.18 -6.69 2.78
CA ASP A 268 26.86 -7.47 1.76
C ASP A 268 26.06 -8.73 1.36
N ALA A 269 24.73 -8.64 1.40
CA ALA A 269 23.85 -9.74 1.03
C ALA A 269 24.11 -10.22 -0.40
N ASP A 270 24.18 -11.54 -0.59
CA ASP A 270 24.31 -12.20 -1.88
C ASP A 270 22.95 -12.64 -2.46
N ARG A 271 21.91 -12.73 -1.61
CA ARG A 271 20.54 -13.12 -1.93
C ARG A 271 19.57 -12.11 -1.33
N VAL A 272 18.67 -11.61 -2.15
CA VAL A 272 17.72 -10.56 -1.76
C VAL A 272 16.30 -10.93 -2.19
N ILE A 273 15.33 -10.71 -1.30
CA ILE A 273 13.92 -10.70 -1.65
C ILE A 273 13.51 -9.25 -1.97
N VAL A 274 12.65 -9.06 -2.97
CA VAL A 274 11.95 -7.80 -3.25
C VAL A 274 10.47 -8.05 -3.08
N ALA A 275 9.81 -7.32 -2.18
CA ALA A 275 8.41 -7.53 -1.86
C ALA A 275 7.73 -6.22 -1.41
N MET A 276 6.39 -6.22 -1.34
CA MET A 276 5.59 -5.14 -0.77
C MET A 276 4.46 -5.70 0.10
N GLY A 277 3.97 -4.87 1.03
CA GLY A 277 2.88 -5.23 1.93
C GLY A 277 3.32 -6.03 3.15
N SER A 278 2.37 -6.73 3.76
CA SER A 278 2.53 -7.33 5.10
C SER A 278 3.55 -8.48 5.18
N ILE A 279 3.94 -9.09 4.06
CA ILE A 279 4.99 -10.13 4.06
C ILE A 279 6.36 -9.59 4.50
N CYS A 280 6.56 -8.27 4.37
CA CYS A 280 7.85 -7.66 4.71
C CYS A 280 8.21 -7.85 6.19
N ASP A 281 7.26 -7.75 7.11
CA ASP A 281 7.50 -7.92 8.54
C ASP A 281 7.94 -9.37 8.86
N VAL A 282 7.27 -10.36 8.25
CA VAL A 282 7.66 -11.78 8.40
C VAL A 282 9.06 -12.03 7.80
N ALA A 283 9.35 -11.39 6.67
CA ALA A 283 10.65 -11.53 6.02
C ALA A 283 11.79 -10.95 6.87
N GLU A 284 11.57 -9.84 7.57
CA GLU A 284 12.55 -9.24 8.48
C GLU A 284 12.94 -10.19 9.61
N GLU A 285 11.96 -10.83 10.27
CA GLU A 285 12.23 -11.82 11.32
C GLU A 285 13.07 -13.00 10.82
N VAL A 286 12.75 -13.51 9.61
CA VAL A 286 13.52 -14.60 8.99
C VAL A 286 14.94 -14.15 8.62
N ILE A 287 15.11 -12.93 8.12
CA ILE A 287 16.40 -12.34 7.77
C ILE A 287 17.28 -12.20 9.02
N ASP A 288 16.71 -11.71 10.11
CA ASP A 288 17.42 -11.59 11.38
C ASP A 288 17.93 -12.95 11.86
N TYR A 289 17.06 -13.96 11.79
CA TYR A 289 17.45 -15.32 12.14
C TYR A 289 18.60 -15.84 11.25
N LEU A 290 18.44 -15.74 9.92
CA LEU A 290 19.42 -16.25 8.97
C LEU A 290 20.77 -15.55 9.09
N ASN A 291 20.78 -14.22 9.19
CA ASN A 291 22.00 -13.44 9.31
C ASN A 291 22.72 -13.69 10.66
N ALA A 292 21.95 -13.91 11.75
CA ALA A 292 22.51 -14.32 13.02
C ALA A 292 23.18 -15.72 12.97
N HIS A 293 22.80 -16.54 11.99
CA HIS A 293 23.38 -17.87 11.75
C HIS A 293 24.38 -17.92 10.61
N GLY A 294 24.91 -16.76 10.21
CA GLY A 294 26.03 -16.64 9.27
C GLY A 294 25.64 -16.58 7.79
N GLU A 295 24.35 -16.46 7.47
CA GLU A 295 23.88 -16.20 6.12
C GLU A 295 24.08 -14.70 5.78
N LYS A 296 23.97 -14.36 4.47
CA LYS A 296 24.05 -12.98 3.98
C LYS A 296 22.84 -12.71 3.10
N VAL A 297 21.73 -12.39 3.75
CA VAL A 297 20.44 -12.21 3.08
C VAL A 297 19.85 -10.83 3.40
N GLY A 298 18.96 -10.38 2.51
CA GLY A 298 18.27 -9.11 2.70
C GLY A 298 16.97 -9.02 1.95
N LEU A 299 16.22 -7.94 2.24
CA LEU A 299 14.93 -7.58 1.68
C LEU A 299 14.99 -6.16 1.15
N VAL A 300 14.38 -5.92 -0.01
CA VAL A 300 13.98 -4.59 -0.45
C VAL A 300 12.46 -4.48 -0.31
N LYS A 301 12.01 -3.59 0.59
CA LYS A 301 10.60 -3.25 0.76
C LYS A 301 10.21 -2.18 -0.24
N VAL A 302 9.23 -2.47 -1.10
CA VAL A 302 8.69 -1.53 -2.09
C VAL A 302 7.57 -0.75 -1.45
N ARG A 303 7.72 0.59 -1.35
CA ARG A 303 6.65 1.49 -0.87
C ARG A 303 5.99 2.23 -2.02
N LEU A 304 6.77 2.90 -2.88
CA LEU A 304 6.24 3.52 -4.09
C LEU A 304 6.35 2.56 -5.28
N PHE A 305 5.21 1.96 -5.65
CA PHE A 305 5.15 1.04 -6.79
C PHE A 305 4.91 1.78 -8.12
N ARG A 306 4.15 2.89 -8.11
CA ARG A 306 3.94 3.79 -9.27
C ARG A 306 4.00 5.26 -8.84
N PRO A 307 4.69 6.12 -9.61
CA PRO A 307 5.59 5.76 -10.71
C PRO A 307 6.78 4.94 -10.20
N PHE A 308 7.21 3.98 -10.98
CA PHE A 308 8.36 3.16 -10.62
C PHE A 308 9.65 3.96 -10.78
N ALA A 309 10.51 3.96 -9.76
CA ALA A 309 11.79 4.66 -9.77
C ALA A 309 12.95 3.65 -9.86
N PRO A 310 13.33 3.22 -11.09
CA PRO A 310 14.24 2.09 -11.27
C PRO A 310 15.63 2.33 -10.70
N GLU A 311 16.14 3.56 -10.77
CA GLU A 311 17.46 3.91 -10.24
C GLU A 311 17.50 3.78 -8.71
N LYS A 312 16.39 4.12 -8.03
CA LYS A 312 16.26 4.00 -6.57
C LYS A 312 16.17 2.53 -6.15
N LEU A 313 15.43 1.70 -6.90
CA LEU A 313 15.39 0.26 -6.66
C LEU A 313 16.78 -0.36 -6.80
N VAL A 314 17.47 -0.06 -7.90
CA VAL A 314 18.82 -0.61 -8.17
C VAL A 314 19.82 -0.18 -7.10
N ALA A 315 19.72 1.06 -6.62
CA ALA A 315 20.55 1.57 -5.54
C ALA A 315 20.26 0.92 -4.18
N ALA A 316 19.02 0.48 -3.94
CA ALA A 316 18.63 -0.21 -2.71
C ALA A 316 19.13 -1.66 -2.67
N ILE A 317 19.39 -2.29 -3.80
CA ILE A 317 19.91 -3.67 -3.85
C ILE A 317 21.43 -3.65 -3.63
N PRO A 318 21.97 -4.41 -2.63
CA PRO A 318 23.41 -4.50 -2.41
C PRO A 318 24.18 -4.91 -3.68
N ALA A 319 25.32 -4.27 -3.93
CA ALA A 319 26.15 -4.57 -5.10
C ALA A 319 26.65 -6.03 -5.14
N THR A 320 26.69 -6.69 -4.00
CA THR A 320 27.06 -8.10 -3.82
C THR A 320 25.94 -9.08 -4.20
N ALA A 321 24.70 -8.60 -4.32
CA ALA A 321 23.55 -9.45 -4.63
C ALA A 321 23.69 -10.05 -6.04
N LYS A 322 23.60 -11.36 -6.12
CA LYS A 322 23.65 -12.14 -7.36
C LYS A 322 22.33 -12.84 -7.67
N ARG A 323 21.48 -13.01 -6.67
CA ARG A 323 20.22 -13.75 -6.77
C ARG A 323 19.12 -12.97 -6.08
N VAL A 324 18.08 -12.69 -6.83
CA VAL A 324 16.92 -11.89 -6.37
C VAL A 324 15.64 -12.68 -6.58
N ALA A 325 14.84 -12.83 -5.53
CA ALA A 325 13.47 -13.34 -5.63
C ALA A 325 12.49 -12.18 -5.48
N VAL A 326 11.60 -12.02 -6.45
CA VAL A 326 10.54 -11.02 -6.37
C VAL A 326 9.24 -11.69 -6.00
N LEU A 327 8.60 -11.21 -4.93
CA LEU A 327 7.35 -11.77 -4.42
C LEU A 327 6.18 -10.87 -4.76
N ASP A 328 5.26 -11.39 -5.55
CA ASP A 328 4.01 -10.74 -5.94
C ASP A 328 2.81 -11.39 -5.25
N ARG A 329 1.95 -10.59 -4.61
CA ARG A 329 0.70 -11.06 -4.00
C ARG A 329 -0.46 -10.97 -4.99
N THR A 330 -0.21 -11.37 -6.21
CA THR A 330 -1.17 -11.38 -7.31
C THR A 330 -0.84 -12.49 -8.30
N LYS A 331 -1.78 -12.78 -9.19
CA LYS A 331 -1.56 -13.64 -10.35
C LYS A 331 -2.11 -12.96 -11.60
N GLU A 332 -1.26 -12.75 -12.59
CA GLU A 332 -1.65 -12.25 -13.92
C GLU A 332 -1.63 -13.42 -14.92
N PRO A 333 -2.79 -14.05 -15.20
CA PRO A 333 -2.84 -15.21 -16.09
C PRO A 333 -2.39 -14.87 -17.51
N GLY A 334 -1.44 -15.66 -18.02
CA GLY A 334 -0.89 -15.49 -19.38
C GLY A 334 0.26 -14.49 -19.48
N ALA A 335 0.63 -13.79 -18.41
CA ALA A 335 1.81 -12.93 -18.39
C ALA A 335 3.11 -13.75 -18.25
N MET A 336 4.22 -13.17 -18.65
CA MET A 336 5.56 -13.78 -18.48
C MET A 336 6.03 -13.79 -17.02
N GLY A 337 5.36 -13.06 -16.17
CA GLY A 337 5.59 -12.91 -14.74
C GLY A 337 4.61 -11.88 -14.18
N GLU A 338 4.54 -11.77 -12.88
CA GLU A 338 3.69 -10.83 -12.18
C GLU A 338 4.25 -9.40 -12.26
N PRO A 339 3.44 -8.37 -11.97
CA PRO A 339 3.80 -6.98 -12.26
C PRO A 339 5.10 -6.50 -11.59
N LEU A 340 5.31 -6.77 -10.30
CA LEU A 340 6.54 -6.33 -9.62
C LEU A 340 7.76 -7.06 -10.17
N TYR A 341 7.65 -8.37 -10.42
CA TYR A 341 8.72 -9.15 -11.04
C TYR A 341 9.14 -8.54 -12.38
N GLN A 342 8.18 -8.20 -13.25
CA GLN A 342 8.47 -7.61 -14.56
C GLN A 342 9.20 -6.26 -14.43
N ASP A 343 8.78 -5.41 -13.50
CA ASP A 343 9.39 -4.10 -13.27
C ASP A 343 10.83 -4.25 -12.73
N VAL A 344 11.06 -5.17 -11.79
CA VAL A 344 12.41 -5.42 -11.23
C VAL A 344 13.34 -5.97 -12.30
N VAL A 345 12.91 -6.95 -13.11
CA VAL A 345 13.70 -7.49 -14.22
C VAL A 345 14.06 -6.39 -15.21
N THR A 346 13.10 -5.55 -15.57
CA THR A 346 13.30 -4.44 -16.50
C THR A 346 14.27 -3.41 -15.93
N ALA A 347 14.12 -3.05 -14.65
CA ALA A 347 15.00 -2.08 -13.98
C ALA A 347 16.46 -2.56 -13.94
N LEU A 348 16.68 -3.82 -13.56
CA LEU A 348 18.02 -4.42 -13.51
C LEU A 348 18.65 -4.54 -14.90
N ALA A 349 17.87 -4.96 -15.90
CA ALA A 349 18.37 -5.04 -17.29
C ALA A 349 18.78 -3.67 -17.84
N ASN A 350 17.95 -2.64 -17.63
CA ASN A 350 18.24 -1.26 -18.06
C ASN A 350 19.46 -0.67 -17.33
N ALA A 351 19.73 -1.10 -16.10
CA ALA A 351 20.92 -0.71 -15.34
C ALA A 351 22.17 -1.54 -15.69
N GLY A 352 22.09 -2.46 -16.65
CA GLY A 352 23.21 -3.33 -17.04
C GLY A 352 23.58 -4.40 -16.01
N LYS A 353 22.69 -4.71 -15.05
CA LYS A 353 22.89 -5.73 -14.01
C LYS A 353 22.54 -7.14 -14.53
N ASN A 354 23.10 -7.52 -15.68
CA ASN A 354 22.79 -8.79 -16.36
C ASN A 354 23.36 -10.04 -15.66
N ASP A 355 24.21 -9.85 -14.68
CA ASP A 355 24.79 -10.90 -13.84
C ASP A 355 23.94 -11.24 -12.60
N VAL A 356 22.86 -10.52 -12.38
CA VAL A 356 21.88 -10.81 -11.33
C VAL A 356 20.80 -11.73 -11.86
N GLN A 357 20.66 -12.90 -11.24
CA GLN A 357 19.59 -13.84 -11.56
C GLN A 357 18.32 -13.47 -10.80
N VAL A 358 17.21 -13.29 -11.51
CA VAL A 358 15.92 -12.89 -10.93
C VAL A 358 14.89 -14.00 -11.12
N ILE A 359 14.24 -14.41 -10.04
CA ILE A 359 13.12 -15.36 -10.04
C ILE A 359 11.85 -14.70 -9.46
N GLY A 360 10.67 -15.15 -9.90
CA GLY A 360 9.38 -14.59 -9.49
C GLY A 360 8.56 -15.58 -8.67
N GLY A 361 8.05 -15.15 -7.53
CA GLY A 361 7.21 -15.94 -6.63
C GLY A 361 5.83 -15.36 -6.42
N ARG A 362 4.81 -16.22 -6.43
CA ARG A 362 3.44 -15.86 -6.06
C ARG A 362 3.13 -16.36 -4.66
N TYR A 363 2.47 -15.52 -3.87
CA TYR A 363 2.12 -15.85 -2.49
C TYR A 363 0.80 -15.22 -2.06
N GLY A 364 0.22 -15.70 -0.99
CA GLY A 364 -0.77 -15.02 -0.17
C GLY A 364 -2.10 -14.68 -0.85
N LEU A 365 -2.41 -15.26 -2.02
CA LEU A 365 -3.69 -15.02 -2.70
C LEU A 365 -4.85 -15.43 -1.80
N GLY A 366 -5.88 -14.57 -1.71
CA GLY A 366 -7.03 -14.81 -0.86
C GLY A 366 -6.66 -14.95 0.63
N SER A 367 -5.68 -14.18 1.10
CA SER A 367 -5.11 -14.24 2.46
C SER A 367 -4.59 -15.62 2.85
N LYS A 368 -4.13 -16.44 1.87
CA LYS A 368 -3.41 -17.65 2.22
C LYS A 368 -2.24 -17.30 3.11
N ASP A 369 -2.09 -18.02 4.18
CA ASP A 369 -1.06 -17.76 5.18
C ASP A 369 0.35 -17.90 4.60
N THR A 370 1.25 -17.03 5.06
CA THR A 370 2.65 -16.97 4.61
C THR A 370 3.54 -16.91 5.86
N PRO A 371 3.71 -18.05 6.56
CA PRO A 371 4.52 -18.12 7.77
C PRO A 371 6.02 -18.03 7.47
N PRO A 372 6.89 -17.91 8.50
CA PRO A 372 8.34 -17.92 8.31
C PRO A 372 8.86 -19.06 7.43
N ALA A 373 8.25 -20.26 7.52
CA ALA A 373 8.59 -21.40 6.66
C ALA A 373 8.57 -21.10 5.17
N SER A 374 7.59 -20.29 4.73
CA SER A 374 7.49 -19.86 3.33
C SER A 374 8.66 -18.97 2.92
N VAL A 375 9.10 -18.05 3.79
CA VAL A 375 10.24 -17.15 3.53
C VAL A 375 11.56 -17.91 3.55
N PHE A 376 11.73 -18.85 4.52
CA PHE A 376 12.88 -19.75 4.51
C PHE A 376 12.99 -20.53 3.20
N ALA A 377 11.87 -21.06 2.69
CA ALA A 377 11.86 -21.79 1.41
C ALA A 377 12.33 -20.93 0.23
N VAL A 378 12.03 -19.62 0.21
CA VAL A 378 12.52 -18.71 -0.83
C VAL A 378 14.04 -18.53 -0.74
N TYR A 379 14.61 -18.33 0.45
CA TYR A 379 16.06 -18.22 0.60
C TYR A 379 16.77 -19.53 0.29
N GLU A 380 16.17 -20.69 0.61
CA GLU A 380 16.72 -21.99 0.21
C GLU A 380 16.68 -22.19 -1.31
N GLU A 381 15.61 -21.76 -1.98
CA GLU A 381 15.55 -21.79 -3.46
C GLU A 381 16.66 -20.90 -4.07
N LEU A 382 16.90 -19.73 -3.48
CA LEU A 382 18.00 -18.84 -3.92
C LEU A 382 19.41 -19.41 -3.71
N LYS A 383 19.59 -20.50 -2.98
CA LYS A 383 20.89 -21.22 -2.85
C LYS A 383 21.13 -22.21 -3.98
N ARG A 384 20.08 -22.61 -4.68
CA ARG A 384 20.18 -23.69 -5.69
C ARG A 384 20.91 -23.23 -6.94
N ASP A 385 21.69 -24.12 -7.55
CA ASP A 385 22.32 -23.83 -8.84
C ASP A 385 21.27 -23.72 -9.96
N GLU A 386 20.24 -24.56 -9.91
CA GLU A 386 19.08 -24.51 -10.80
C GLU A 386 17.85 -24.05 -10.03
N MET A 387 17.53 -22.77 -10.14
CA MET A 387 16.37 -22.16 -9.50
C MET A 387 15.12 -22.25 -10.39
N LYS A 388 13.95 -22.41 -9.79
CA LYS A 388 12.68 -22.24 -10.49
C LYS A 388 12.50 -20.79 -10.90
N ARG A 389 12.35 -20.53 -12.19
CA ARG A 389 12.10 -19.16 -12.70
C ARG A 389 10.85 -18.52 -12.14
N GLN A 390 9.79 -19.34 -11.98
CA GLN A 390 8.56 -18.98 -11.32
C GLN A 390 8.23 -20.04 -10.27
N PHE A 391 7.74 -19.59 -9.13
CA PHE A 391 7.37 -20.48 -8.04
C PHE A 391 6.13 -19.98 -7.27
N THR A 392 5.61 -20.82 -6.41
CA THR A 392 4.57 -20.49 -5.42
C THR A 392 5.02 -20.90 -4.04
N ILE A 393 4.57 -20.20 -3.01
CA ILE A 393 4.74 -20.54 -1.59
C ILE A 393 3.39 -20.49 -0.87
N GLY A 394 3.28 -21.16 0.27
CA GLY A 394 2.06 -21.27 1.07
C GLY A 394 1.04 -22.27 0.56
N ILE A 395 1.27 -22.93 -0.57
CA ILE A 395 0.40 -23.95 -1.16
C ILE A 395 1.20 -25.12 -1.69
N VAL A 396 0.51 -26.22 -2.01
CA VAL A 396 1.02 -27.30 -2.85
C VAL A 396 0.28 -27.27 -4.17
N ASP A 397 0.98 -26.86 -5.23
CA ASP A 397 0.48 -26.87 -6.60
C ASP A 397 0.82 -28.22 -7.25
N ASP A 398 -0.17 -29.07 -7.40
CA ASP A 398 -0.07 -30.41 -8.00
C ASP A 398 -0.39 -30.42 -9.50
N VAL A 399 -0.65 -29.24 -10.10
CA VAL A 399 -0.95 -29.08 -11.53
C VAL A 399 0.31 -28.73 -12.31
N THR A 400 1.00 -27.65 -11.89
CA THR A 400 2.21 -27.16 -12.57
C THR A 400 3.49 -27.38 -11.76
N ASN A 401 3.36 -27.87 -10.53
CA ASN A 401 4.46 -28.21 -9.62
C ASN A 401 5.44 -27.06 -9.37
N LEU A 402 4.91 -25.84 -9.27
CA LEU A 402 5.70 -24.62 -9.05
C LEU A 402 5.99 -24.38 -7.56
N SER A 403 5.29 -25.03 -6.64
CA SER A 403 5.47 -24.82 -5.20
C SER A 403 6.88 -25.17 -4.74
N LEU A 404 7.40 -24.31 -3.85
CA LEU A 404 8.62 -24.62 -3.11
C LEU A 404 8.28 -25.54 -1.92
N PRO A 405 9.17 -26.47 -1.58
CA PRO A 405 9.01 -27.26 -0.36
C PRO A 405 9.20 -26.37 0.88
N GLU A 406 8.25 -26.42 1.80
CA GLU A 406 8.30 -25.69 3.07
C GLU A 406 8.56 -26.66 4.23
N ASP A 407 9.57 -26.37 5.05
CA ASP A 407 9.82 -27.14 6.27
C ASP A 407 8.89 -26.66 7.38
N LYS A 408 7.96 -27.52 7.79
CA LYS A 408 7.03 -27.24 8.90
C LYS A 408 7.71 -27.16 10.27
N ASN A 409 8.93 -27.66 10.36
CA ASN A 409 9.75 -27.61 11.59
C ASN A 409 10.79 -26.49 11.53
N CYS A 410 10.55 -25.46 10.72
CA CYS A 410 11.45 -24.30 10.66
C CYS A 410 11.63 -23.68 12.06
N PRO A 411 12.76 -23.03 12.31
CA PRO A 411 13.02 -22.36 13.58
C PRO A 411 11.94 -21.31 13.93
N ASN A 412 11.68 -21.12 15.21
CA ASN A 412 10.90 -19.99 15.69
C ASN A 412 11.73 -18.70 15.54
N THR A 413 11.17 -17.71 14.83
CA THR A 413 11.79 -16.43 14.55
C THR A 413 11.31 -15.30 15.48
N ALA A 414 10.32 -15.58 16.33
CA ALA A 414 9.79 -14.58 17.26
C ALA A 414 10.86 -13.99 18.16
N ALA A 415 10.84 -12.67 18.33
CA ALA A 415 11.79 -11.96 19.18
C ALA A 415 11.74 -12.46 20.64
N PRO A 416 12.88 -12.48 21.37
CA PRO A 416 12.90 -12.86 22.78
C PRO A 416 11.92 -12.04 23.62
N GLY A 417 11.10 -12.72 24.42
CA GLY A 417 10.08 -12.08 25.27
C GLY A 417 8.71 -11.92 24.61
N THR A 418 8.55 -12.35 23.37
CA THR A 418 7.24 -12.43 22.72
C THR A 418 6.35 -13.44 23.44
N ILE A 419 5.09 -13.05 23.68
CA ILE A 419 4.04 -13.92 24.24
C ILE A 419 3.05 -14.22 23.13
N GLU A 420 3.06 -15.45 22.64
CA GLU A 420 2.15 -15.93 21.63
C GLU A 420 0.88 -16.51 22.26
N CYS A 421 -0.28 -16.05 21.80
CA CYS A 421 -1.58 -16.53 22.26
C CYS A 421 -2.42 -16.98 21.07
N LYS A 422 -3.10 -18.13 21.21
CA LYS A 422 -4.01 -18.65 20.19
C LYS A 422 -5.43 -18.72 20.74
N PHE A 423 -6.36 -18.05 20.08
CA PHE A 423 -7.77 -18.07 20.39
C PHE A 423 -8.49 -19.06 19.47
N TRP A 424 -9.22 -19.99 20.05
CA TRP A 424 -10.00 -20.98 19.32
C TRP A 424 -11.49 -20.64 19.36
N GLY A 425 -12.13 -20.60 18.20
CA GLY A 425 -13.55 -20.34 18.06
C GLY A 425 -14.15 -21.10 16.87
N LEU A 426 -15.48 -21.26 16.89
CA LEU A 426 -16.23 -21.96 15.83
C LEU A 426 -16.64 -21.01 14.69
N GLY A 427 -16.33 -19.71 14.80
CA GLY A 427 -16.83 -18.70 13.88
C GLY A 427 -18.25 -18.24 14.24
N GLY A 428 -18.48 -16.92 14.22
CA GLY A 428 -19.77 -16.33 14.61
C GLY A 428 -20.15 -16.44 16.08
N ASP A 429 -19.23 -16.90 16.93
CA ASP A 429 -19.43 -17.17 18.37
C ASP A 429 -18.91 -16.02 19.28
N GLY A 430 -18.41 -14.93 18.69
CA GLY A 430 -17.87 -13.79 19.42
C GLY A 430 -16.37 -13.90 19.76
N THR A 431 -15.69 -15.01 19.46
CA THR A 431 -14.27 -15.22 19.79
C THR A 431 -13.35 -14.16 19.13
N VAL A 432 -13.61 -13.77 17.89
CA VAL A 432 -12.84 -12.71 17.21
C VAL A 432 -12.97 -11.39 17.94
N GLY A 433 -14.19 -11.01 18.36
CA GLY A 433 -14.42 -9.79 19.15
C GLY A 433 -13.75 -9.86 20.53
N ALA A 434 -13.80 -11.02 21.18
CA ALA A 434 -13.12 -11.23 22.47
C ALA A 434 -11.61 -11.10 22.36
N ASN A 435 -11.00 -11.67 21.31
CA ASN A 435 -9.57 -11.51 21.02
C ASN A 435 -9.22 -10.02 20.83
N LYS A 436 -9.89 -9.34 19.92
CA LYS A 436 -9.67 -7.91 19.64
C LYS A 436 -9.80 -7.03 20.89
N ASN A 437 -10.80 -7.29 21.73
CA ASN A 437 -10.97 -6.57 22.99
C ASN A 437 -9.83 -6.86 23.96
N SER A 438 -9.41 -8.11 24.10
CA SER A 438 -8.30 -8.49 24.97
C SER A 438 -7.00 -7.79 24.57
N ILE A 439 -6.69 -7.76 23.27
CA ILE A 439 -5.52 -7.09 22.73
C ILE A 439 -5.58 -5.57 22.95
N LYS A 440 -6.73 -4.93 22.73
CA LYS A 440 -6.91 -3.49 23.00
C LYS A 440 -6.71 -3.19 24.49
N ILE A 441 -7.28 -3.98 25.38
CA ILE A 441 -7.13 -3.79 26.84
C ILE A 441 -5.63 -3.89 27.22
N ILE A 442 -4.93 -4.90 26.73
CA ILE A 442 -3.48 -5.03 27.02
C ILE A 442 -2.71 -3.83 26.45
N GLY A 443 -2.93 -3.48 25.18
CA GLY A 443 -2.24 -2.38 24.53
C GLY A 443 -2.50 -1.02 25.18
N ASP A 444 -3.76 -0.71 25.50
CA ASP A 444 -4.14 0.62 26.00
C ASP A 444 -3.82 0.80 27.50
N HIS A 445 -3.74 -0.28 28.29
CA HIS A 445 -3.53 -0.23 29.73
C HIS A 445 -2.16 -0.73 30.20
N THR A 446 -1.25 -1.09 29.30
CA THR A 446 0.10 -1.51 29.62
C THR A 446 1.13 -0.87 28.66
N ASP A 447 2.42 -0.96 29.02
CA ASP A 447 3.52 -0.52 28.14
C ASP A 447 3.87 -1.53 27.04
N LYS A 448 3.16 -2.66 26.97
CA LYS A 448 3.42 -3.70 25.97
C LYS A 448 2.93 -3.29 24.58
N TYR A 449 3.70 -3.65 23.58
CA TYR A 449 3.21 -3.68 22.20
C TYR A 449 2.31 -4.89 22.01
N VAL A 450 1.31 -4.75 21.18
CA VAL A 450 0.33 -5.80 20.88
C VAL A 450 0.05 -5.86 19.39
N GLN A 451 -0.26 -7.07 18.91
CA GLN A 451 -0.60 -7.35 17.53
C GLN A 451 -1.61 -8.51 17.49
N ALA A 452 -2.72 -8.38 16.75
CA ALA A 452 -3.72 -9.46 16.57
C ALA A 452 -4.60 -9.26 15.34
#